data_9d277a389307a599120126cbd3ca3d3a
#
_entry.id   9d277a389307a599120126cbd3ca3d3a
#
_cell.length_a   1.000
_cell.length_b   1.000
_cell.length_c   1.000
_cell.angle_alpha   90.00
_cell.angle_beta   90.00
_cell.angle_gamma   90.00
#
_symmetry.space_group_name_H-M   'P 1'
#
loop_
_entity.id
_entity.type
_entity.pdbx_description
1 polymer ?
#
loop_
_entity_poly.entity_id
_entity_poly.type
_entity_poly.pdbx_seq_one_letter_code
_entity_poly.pdbx_strand_id
1 'polypeptide(L)'
;MEGVAIIGAGQTRYGDFPTKGVKELFAEAYLEMLQSVDQGLDPQMIQAAYIGCLSAGSGFQLGQLAPLLMGHVGLPHVNAVRIENACASGGFALYNAACAVASGKFDLVLAAGVEKMRDISSSKGRYWLGVSGDTEYERLAGSTFAGIYALMATRYMHEYGLKREHLSMVAVKNHRNAVANPKAQFRKAITLEQAMNGTPVAYPFNIWDCSPTTDGAAVVLLCNARLARSFTSRPVYLKGFGAASDYLAIHDRSSITRLVATRKAAAEAYRQAGIGPRDIDFAEVHDCFTIAEILAYGDLGFCEEGRAHYLLEEGVTQLDGKLPVNASGGLKAKGHPIGATGCGMAYEIFRQLRGEAAEPSRQIKNARFALSHNVGGSGGTAAVFIYQRGDE
;
A
#
# COMPACT_ATOMS: atom_id res chain seq x y z
N MET A 1 6.20 24.33 -6.47
CA MET A 1 6.08 23.49 -5.26
C MET A 1 7.47 23.15 -4.79
N GLU A 2 7.71 23.14 -3.49
CA GLU A 2 8.96 22.66 -2.94
C GLU A 2 9.12 21.15 -3.15
N GLY A 3 10.36 20.68 -3.30
CA GLY A 3 10.64 19.26 -3.41
C GLY A 3 10.37 18.53 -2.09
N VAL A 4 9.97 17.26 -2.15
CA VAL A 4 9.70 16.43 -0.99
C VAL A 4 10.66 15.26 -0.96
N ALA A 5 11.21 14.94 0.21
CA ALA A 5 12.05 13.76 0.42
C ALA A 5 11.57 12.93 1.61
N ILE A 6 11.77 11.63 1.54
CA ILE A 6 11.65 10.70 2.65
C ILE A 6 13.04 10.53 3.26
N ILE A 7 13.14 10.75 4.57
CA ILE A 7 14.39 10.68 5.32
C ILE A 7 14.42 9.53 6.34
N GLY A 8 13.28 8.97 6.65
CA GLY A 8 13.15 7.82 7.55
C GLY A 8 11.86 7.04 7.30
N ALA A 9 11.90 5.74 7.55
CA ALA A 9 10.74 4.87 7.48
C ALA A 9 10.86 3.69 8.45
N GLY A 10 9.73 3.29 9.04
CA GLY A 10 9.65 2.14 9.93
C GLY A 10 8.34 1.38 9.75
N GLN A 11 8.37 0.08 9.99
CA GLN A 11 7.21 -0.79 9.86
C GLN A 11 7.30 -1.93 10.88
N THR A 12 6.19 -2.23 11.56
CA THR A 12 6.11 -3.46 12.34
C THR A 12 6.20 -4.69 11.44
N ARG A 13 6.52 -5.85 11.96
CA ARG A 13 6.07 -7.07 11.31
C ARG A 13 4.55 -7.00 11.18
N TYR A 14 4.00 -7.48 10.08
CA TYR A 14 2.57 -7.64 9.88
C TYR A 14 2.12 -9.02 10.36
N GLY A 15 0.95 -9.11 11.00
CA GLY A 15 0.52 -10.40 11.54
C GLY A 15 -0.70 -10.33 12.46
N ASP A 16 -0.74 -11.25 13.40
CA ASP A 16 -1.71 -11.35 14.49
C ASP A 16 -1.00 -11.06 15.81
N PHE A 17 -1.42 -10.02 16.53
CA PHE A 17 -0.77 -9.55 17.75
C PHE A 17 -1.76 -9.37 18.91
N PRO A 18 -2.26 -10.45 19.50
CA PRO A 18 -3.30 -10.38 20.52
C PRO A 18 -2.87 -9.62 21.81
N THR A 19 -1.57 -9.44 22.01
CA THR A 19 -1.01 -8.74 23.18
C THR A 19 -0.60 -7.30 22.92
N LYS A 20 -0.72 -6.80 21.66
CA LYS A 20 -0.36 -5.42 21.29
C LYS A 20 -1.59 -4.65 20.83
N GLY A 21 -1.81 -3.48 21.40
CA GLY A 21 -2.81 -2.53 20.91
C GLY A 21 -2.28 -1.60 19.81
N VAL A 22 -3.10 -0.65 19.40
CA VAL A 22 -2.73 0.33 18.36
C VAL A 22 -1.56 1.21 18.77
N LYS A 23 -1.43 1.51 20.08
CA LYS A 23 -0.34 2.35 20.62
C LYS A 23 1.01 1.66 20.50
N GLU A 24 1.08 0.39 20.90
CA GLU A 24 2.31 -0.41 20.87
C GLU A 24 2.75 -0.66 19.42
N LEU A 25 1.81 -0.98 18.52
CA LEU A 25 2.11 -1.17 17.11
C LEU A 25 2.62 0.13 16.47
N PHE A 26 1.99 1.26 16.76
CA PHE A 26 2.43 2.55 16.25
C PHE A 26 3.82 2.92 16.79
N ALA A 27 4.05 2.77 18.11
CA ALA A 27 5.32 3.10 18.75
C ALA A 27 6.48 2.24 18.18
N GLU A 28 6.26 0.95 17.93
CA GLU A 28 7.27 0.06 17.32
C GLU A 28 7.70 0.57 15.94
N ALA A 29 6.73 0.89 15.06
CA ALA A 29 7.03 1.44 13.73
C ALA A 29 7.68 2.83 13.80
N TYR A 30 7.25 3.67 14.73
CA TYR A 30 7.81 4.99 14.95
C TYR A 30 9.27 4.93 15.40
N LEU A 31 9.60 4.05 16.35
CA LEU A 31 10.98 3.87 16.82
C LEU A 31 11.90 3.34 15.71
N GLU A 32 11.43 2.40 14.89
CA GLU A 32 12.20 1.94 13.72
C GLU A 32 12.41 3.08 12.71
N MET A 33 11.40 3.92 12.50
CA MET A 33 11.54 5.11 11.64
C MET A 33 12.63 6.05 12.17
N LEU A 34 12.65 6.36 13.47
CA LEU A 34 13.71 7.20 14.06
C LEU A 34 15.12 6.58 13.87
N GLN A 35 15.25 5.27 14.06
CA GLN A 35 16.51 4.56 13.87
C GLN A 35 16.99 4.55 12.42
N SER A 36 16.07 4.70 11.45
CA SER A 36 16.39 4.70 10.02
C SER A 36 16.91 6.07 9.51
N VAL A 37 16.84 7.12 10.33
CA VAL A 37 17.40 8.45 10.05
C VAL A 37 18.88 8.44 10.44
N ASP A 38 19.76 8.15 9.47
CA ASP A 38 21.16 7.78 9.70
C ASP A 38 22.07 8.91 10.22
N GLN A 39 21.65 10.18 10.08
CA GLN A 39 22.38 11.33 10.67
C GLN A 39 21.72 11.87 11.95
N GLY A 40 20.65 11.17 12.41
CA GLY A 40 19.91 11.52 13.61
C GLY A 40 18.82 12.56 13.38
N LEU A 41 17.88 12.60 14.32
CA LEU A 41 16.74 13.51 14.33
C LEU A 41 16.37 13.83 15.77
N ASP A 42 16.17 15.09 16.09
CA ASP A 42 15.39 15.48 17.27
C ASP A 42 13.89 15.31 16.93
N PRO A 43 13.18 14.38 17.57
CA PRO A 43 11.76 14.15 17.29
C PRO A 43 10.87 15.37 17.52
N GLN A 44 11.31 16.31 18.38
CA GLN A 44 10.58 17.56 18.67
C GLN A 44 10.49 18.49 17.45
N MET A 45 11.31 18.27 16.41
CA MET A 45 11.25 19.00 15.16
C MET A 45 10.07 18.61 14.27
N ILE A 46 9.39 17.49 14.53
CA ILE A 46 8.21 17.06 13.75
C ILE A 46 7.06 18.04 14.01
N GLN A 47 6.50 18.60 12.94
CA GLN A 47 5.53 19.69 13.01
C GLN A 47 4.08 19.25 12.78
N ALA A 48 3.88 18.24 11.94
CA ALA A 48 2.55 17.70 11.63
C ALA A 48 2.58 16.19 11.44
N ALA A 49 1.44 15.53 11.65
CA ALA A 49 1.27 14.09 11.43
C ALA A 49 -0.09 13.78 10.78
N TYR A 50 -0.06 12.97 9.73
CA TYR A 50 -1.24 12.42 9.09
C TYR A 50 -1.24 10.91 9.29
N ILE A 51 -2.29 10.37 9.92
CA ILE A 51 -2.33 8.97 10.37
C ILE A 51 -3.51 8.24 9.74
N GLY A 52 -3.22 7.33 8.82
CA GLY A 52 -4.20 6.48 8.16
C GLY A 52 -4.74 5.40 9.09
N CYS A 53 -6.05 5.28 9.18
CA CYS A 53 -6.72 4.20 9.91
C CYS A 53 -8.17 4.10 9.49
N LEU A 54 -8.63 2.91 9.09
CA LEU A 54 -10.03 2.68 8.77
C LEU A 54 -10.87 2.48 10.04
N SER A 55 -10.54 1.45 10.81
CA SER A 55 -11.43 0.96 11.87
C SER A 55 -10.95 1.22 13.29
N ALA A 56 -9.72 1.70 13.45
CA ALA A 56 -9.10 1.99 14.74
C ALA A 56 -9.33 0.89 15.80
N GLY A 57 -9.08 -0.36 15.43
CA GLY A 57 -9.33 -1.50 16.32
C GLY A 57 -10.80 -1.89 16.39
N SER A 58 -11.55 -1.57 15.34
CA SER A 58 -12.96 -1.98 15.20
C SER A 58 -13.85 -1.57 16.38
N GLY A 59 -13.63 -0.35 16.86
CA GLY A 59 -14.46 0.27 17.88
C GLY A 59 -13.80 0.56 19.21
N PHE A 60 -12.50 0.22 19.40
CA PHE A 60 -11.81 0.59 20.65
C PHE A 60 -11.42 2.06 20.70
N GLN A 61 -10.94 2.63 19.59
CA GLN A 61 -10.53 4.02 19.50
C GLN A 61 -10.88 4.61 18.13
N LEU A 62 -12.13 5.02 17.95
CA LEU A 62 -12.60 5.64 16.70
C LEU A 62 -12.35 7.16 16.64
N GLY A 63 -12.47 7.85 17.76
CA GLY A 63 -12.22 9.29 17.84
C GLY A 63 -10.83 9.61 18.35
N GLN A 64 -10.27 10.76 17.94
CA GLN A 64 -9.01 11.32 18.44
C GLN A 64 -7.79 10.38 18.36
N LEU A 65 -7.77 9.45 17.40
CA LEU A 65 -6.69 8.46 17.27
C LEU A 65 -5.33 9.12 17.04
N ALA A 66 -5.25 10.08 16.12
CA ALA A 66 -3.98 10.69 15.76
C ALA A 66 -3.33 11.44 16.94
N PRO A 67 -3.98 12.38 17.63
CA PRO A 67 -3.39 13.00 18.81
C PRO A 67 -3.12 12.01 19.95
N LEU A 68 -3.91 10.94 20.10
CA LEU A 68 -3.62 9.88 21.08
C LEU A 68 -2.27 9.21 20.80
N LEU A 69 -1.99 8.87 19.54
CA LEU A 69 -0.75 8.20 19.12
C LEU A 69 0.44 9.14 19.23
N MET A 70 0.29 10.40 18.81
CA MET A 70 1.36 11.39 18.95
C MET A 70 1.69 11.67 20.42
N GLY A 71 0.69 11.80 21.29
CA GLY A 71 0.90 11.90 22.74
C GLY A 71 1.60 10.68 23.33
N HIS A 72 1.28 9.47 22.84
CA HIS A 72 1.89 8.23 23.31
C HIS A 72 3.40 8.14 22.98
N VAL A 73 3.84 8.69 21.86
CA VAL A 73 5.27 8.75 21.49
C VAL A 73 5.97 10.03 21.94
N GLY A 74 5.38 10.81 22.86
CA GLY A 74 6.00 11.98 23.46
C GLY A 74 5.94 13.26 22.62
N LEU A 75 5.02 13.32 21.64
CA LEU A 75 4.86 14.46 20.72
C LEU A 75 3.46 15.11 20.80
N PRO A 76 2.97 15.52 22.00
CA PRO A 76 1.60 16.05 22.16
C PRO A 76 1.38 17.41 21.47
N HIS A 77 2.45 18.11 21.10
CA HIS A 77 2.39 19.41 20.42
C HIS A 77 2.19 19.30 18.91
N VAL A 78 2.37 18.11 18.33
CA VAL A 78 2.28 17.90 16.88
C VAL A 78 0.83 18.02 16.41
N ASN A 79 0.61 18.82 15.36
CA ASN A 79 -0.70 18.90 14.70
C ASN A 79 -1.02 17.58 14.00
N ALA A 80 -1.87 16.77 14.59
CA ALA A 80 -2.14 15.40 14.16
C ALA A 80 -3.57 15.20 13.68
N VAL A 81 -3.73 14.62 12.48
CA VAL A 81 -5.03 14.35 11.87
C VAL A 81 -5.13 12.88 11.45
N ARG A 82 -6.26 12.24 11.77
CA ARG A 82 -6.61 10.93 11.22
C ARG A 82 -7.13 11.07 9.80
N ILE A 83 -6.63 10.24 8.89
CA ILE A 83 -7.06 10.13 7.51
C ILE A 83 -7.80 8.80 7.32
N GLU A 84 -8.99 8.86 6.72
CA GLU A 84 -9.76 7.69 6.36
C GLU A 84 -10.09 7.74 4.86
N ASN A 85 -9.78 6.66 4.15
CA ASN A 85 -10.16 6.42 2.77
C ASN A 85 -10.08 4.91 2.46
N ALA A 86 -10.77 4.12 3.31
CA ALA A 86 -10.73 2.66 3.29
C ALA A 86 -9.28 2.13 3.25
N CYS A 87 -9.01 1.16 2.34
CA CYS A 87 -7.68 0.57 2.19
C CYS A 87 -6.60 1.55 1.71
N ALA A 88 -6.98 2.72 1.19
CA ALA A 88 -6.06 3.78 0.78
C ALA A 88 -5.73 4.78 1.90
N SER A 89 -6.26 4.61 3.13
CA SER A 89 -6.03 5.56 4.23
C SER A 89 -4.55 5.90 4.45
N GLY A 90 -3.66 4.91 4.41
CA GLY A 90 -2.20 5.15 4.52
C GLY A 90 -1.60 5.88 3.32
N GLY A 91 -2.08 5.59 2.10
CA GLY A 91 -1.67 6.32 0.90
C GLY A 91 -2.14 7.77 0.93
N PHE A 92 -3.38 8.03 1.37
CA PHE A 92 -3.87 9.39 1.52
C PHE A 92 -3.21 10.13 2.70
N ALA A 93 -2.79 9.43 3.76
CA ALA A 93 -1.95 10.03 4.80
C ALA A 93 -0.61 10.50 4.22
N LEU A 94 0.05 9.66 3.41
CA LEU A 94 1.28 10.02 2.71
C LEU A 94 1.08 11.16 1.70
N TYR A 95 -0.03 11.15 0.96
CA TYR A 95 -0.40 12.23 0.02
C TYR A 95 -0.57 13.57 0.72
N ASN A 96 -1.34 13.62 1.83
CA ASN A 96 -1.54 14.84 2.60
C ASN A 96 -0.23 15.34 3.22
N ALA A 97 0.62 14.44 3.73
CA ALA A 97 1.93 14.81 4.25
C ALA A 97 2.83 15.40 3.15
N ALA A 98 2.85 14.78 1.96
CA ALA A 98 3.59 15.30 0.81
C ALA A 98 3.07 16.69 0.37
N CYS A 99 1.76 16.89 0.32
CA CYS A 99 1.16 18.20 0.03
C CYS A 99 1.53 19.25 1.08
N ALA A 100 1.53 18.88 2.37
CA ALA A 100 1.87 19.79 3.46
C ALA A 100 3.33 20.28 3.39
N VAL A 101 4.27 19.36 3.05
CA VAL A 101 5.68 19.72 2.80
C VAL A 101 5.81 20.53 1.51
N ALA A 102 5.22 20.08 0.40
CA ALA A 102 5.31 20.73 -0.90
C ALA A 102 4.71 22.16 -0.92
N SER A 103 3.76 22.44 -0.04
CA SER A 103 3.19 23.79 0.14
C SER A 103 4.13 24.76 0.87
N GLY A 104 5.22 24.26 1.49
CA GLY A 104 6.10 25.03 2.34
C GLY A 104 5.52 25.38 3.72
N LYS A 105 4.35 24.82 4.09
CA LYS A 105 3.73 25.06 5.41
C LYS A 105 4.50 24.40 6.54
N PHE A 106 5.07 23.22 6.28
CA PHE A 106 5.84 22.43 7.23
C PHE A 106 7.10 21.87 6.57
N ASP A 107 8.19 21.83 7.31
CA ASP A 107 9.47 21.26 6.85
C ASP A 107 9.59 19.75 7.17
N LEU A 108 9.06 19.30 8.32
CA LEU A 108 9.06 17.90 8.73
C LEU A 108 7.66 17.43 9.06
N VAL A 109 7.21 16.40 8.34
CA VAL A 109 5.85 15.86 8.45
C VAL A 109 5.89 14.34 8.51
N LEU A 110 5.16 13.78 9.47
CA LEU A 110 5.01 12.34 9.64
C LEU A 110 3.77 11.86 8.89
N ALA A 111 3.96 10.90 7.98
CA ALA A 111 2.89 10.09 7.42
C ALA A 111 2.91 8.71 8.07
N ALA A 112 1.79 8.24 8.56
CA ALA A 112 1.73 6.93 9.20
C ALA A 112 0.42 6.22 8.89
N GLY A 113 0.39 4.95 9.23
CA GLY A 113 -0.85 4.19 9.28
C GLY A 113 -0.76 3.09 10.31
N VAL A 114 -1.89 2.77 10.91
CA VAL A 114 -2.02 1.69 11.88
C VAL A 114 -3.39 1.03 11.74
N GLU A 115 -3.42 -0.29 11.87
CA GLU A 115 -4.68 -1.02 11.91
C GLU A 115 -4.60 -2.20 12.87
N LYS A 116 -5.67 -2.42 13.62
CA LYS A 116 -5.84 -3.53 14.55
C LYS A 116 -7.13 -4.27 14.18
N MET A 117 -7.00 -5.35 13.42
CA MET A 117 -8.12 -6.03 12.77
C MET A 117 -8.43 -7.41 13.37
N ARG A 118 -7.50 -7.97 14.16
CA ARG A 118 -7.56 -9.37 14.59
C ARG A 118 -8.27 -9.59 15.92
N ASP A 119 -8.59 -8.53 16.67
CA ASP A 119 -9.23 -8.60 17.99
C ASP A 119 -10.75 -8.83 17.94
N ILE A 120 -11.33 -8.93 16.74
CA ILE A 120 -12.76 -9.09 16.53
C ILE A 120 -13.10 -10.35 15.76
N SER A 121 -14.33 -10.84 15.93
CA SER A 121 -14.82 -11.98 15.16
C SER A 121 -14.82 -11.69 13.66
N SER A 122 -14.65 -12.75 12.85
CA SER A 122 -14.68 -12.62 11.39
C SER A 122 -15.98 -12.01 10.85
N SER A 123 -17.12 -12.26 11.51
CA SER A 123 -18.41 -11.67 11.12
C SER A 123 -18.45 -10.17 11.37
N LYS A 124 -17.96 -9.70 12.52
CA LYS A 124 -17.86 -8.29 12.86
C LYS A 124 -16.83 -7.59 11.95
N GLY A 125 -15.70 -8.25 11.65
CA GLY A 125 -14.70 -7.74 10.71
C GLY A 125 -15.27 -7.55 9.30
N ARG A 126 -16.04 -8.53 8.78
CA ARG A 126 -16.72 -8.39 7.49
C ARG A 126 -17.73 -7.24 7.48
N TYR A 127 -18.45 -7.05 8.57
CA TYR A 127 -19.37 -5.91 8.70
C TYR A 127 -18.64 -4.58 8.56
N TRP A 128 -17.55 -4.37 9.31
CA TRP A 128 -16.76 -3.14 9.28
C TRP A 128 -16.08 -2.91 7.93
N LEU A 129 -15.59 -3.95 7.29
CA LEU A 129 -15.07 -3.83 5.93
C LEU A 129 -16.17 -3.41 4.94
N GLY A 130 -17.34 -4.01 5.05
CA GLY A 130 -18.47 -3.73 4.16
C GLY A 130 -18.96 -2.28 4.19
N VAL A 131 -18.79 -1.54 5.31
CA VAL A 131 -19.19 -0.12 5.39
C VAL A 131 -18.27 0.81 4.58
N SER A 132 -17.17 0.30 4.02
CA SER A 132 -16.28 1.06 3.14
C SER A 132 -16.69 1.00 1.66
N GLY A 133 -17.75 0.27 1.31
CA GLY A 133 -18.38 0.25 -0.01
C GLY A 133 -19.71 1.02 0.00
N ASP A 134 -20.40 1.02 -1.13
CA ASP A 134 -21.77 1.55 -1.19
C ASP A 134 -22.69 0.71 -0.29
N THR A 135 -23.34 1.38 0.67
CA THR A 135 -24.15 0.69 1.67
C THR A 135 -25.52 0.35 1.12
N GLU A 136 -26.10 1.22 0.30
CA GLU A 136 -27.49 1.09 -0.12
C GLU A 136 -27.67 0.01 -1.19
N TYR A 137 -26.86 0.05 -2.23
CA TYR A 137 -27.01 -0.82 -3.40
C TYR A 137 -26.08 -2.02 -3.43
N GLU A 138 -24.93 -1.96 -2.74
CA GLU A 138 -23.98 -3.07 -2.71
C GLU A 138 -24.08 -3.88 -1.42
N ARG A 139 -23.84 -3.24 -0.28
CA ARG A 139 -23.75 -3.95 1.00
C ARG A 139 -25.10 -4.51 1.47
N LEU A 140 -26.18 -3.72 1.42
CA LEU A 140 -27.51 -4.18 1.81
C LEU A 140 -28.06 -5.25 0.84
N ALA A 141 -27.60 -5.26 -0.41
CA ALA A 141 -27.87 -6.34 -1.36
C ALA A 141 -27.06 -7.62 -1.09
N GLY A 142 -26.20 -7.63 -0.04
CA GLY A 142 -25.41 -8.80 0.35
C GLY A 142 -24.00 -8.87 -0.26
N SER A 143 -23.55 -7.84 -0.96
CA SER A 143 -22.21 -7.82 -1.54
C SER A 143 -21.13 -7.77 -0.45
N THR A 144 -20.00 -8.43 -0.76
CA THR A 144 -18.76 -8.38 0.02
C THR A 144 -17.65 -7.87 -0.88
N PHE A 145 -16.53 -7.38 -0.33
CA PHE A 145 -15.39 -7.00 -1.17
C PHE A 145 -14.88 -8.14 -2.04
N ALA A 146 -14.86 -9.38 -1.51
CA ALA A 146 -14.52 -10.55 -2.31
C ALA A 146 -15.50 -10.75 -3.48
N GLY A 147 -16.80 -10.57 -3.26
CA GLY A 147 -17.83 -10.63 -4.31
C GLY A 147 -17.67 -9.55 -5.36
N ILE A 148 -17.43 -8.29 -4.94
CA ILE A 148 -17.24 -7.15 -5.87
C ILE A 148 -16.00 -7.35 -6.75
N TYR A 149 -14.86 -7.70 -6.17
CA TYR A 149 -13.66 -7.98 -6.96
C TYR A 149 -13.79 -9.25 -7.81
N ALA A 150 -14.61 -10.23 -7.38
CA ALA A 150 -14.93 -11.40 -8.19
C ALA A 150 -15.77 -11.05 -9.42
N LEU A 151 -16.70 -10.09 -9.33
CA LEU A 151 -17.41 -9.54 -10.50
C LEU A 151 -16.43 -8.87 -11.48
N MET A 152 -15.49 -8.07 -10.97
CA MET A 152 -14.43 -7.46 -11.80
C MET A 152 -13.57 -8.53 -12.47
N ALA A 153 -13.18 -9.59 -11.74
CA ALA A 153 -12.40 -10.69 -12.28
C ALA A 153 -13.17 -11.44 -13.36
N THR A 154 -14.44 -11.79 -13.12
CA THR A 154 -15.29 -12.48 -14.08
C THR A 154 -15.47 -11.66 -15.36
N ARG A 155 -15.68 -10.35 -15.22
CA ARG A 155 -15.78 -9.44 -16.36
C ARG A 155 -14.48 -9.36 -17.14
N TYR A 156 -13.33 -9.25 -16.45
CA TYR A 156 -12.01 -9.22 -17.08
C TYR A 156 -11.69 -10.56 -17.80
N MET A 157 -12.07 -11.70 -17.21
CA MET A 157 -11.96 -13.01 -17.84
C MET A 157 -12.77 -13.08 -19.14
N HIS A 158 -13.98 -12.53 -19.13
CA HIS A 158 -14.86 -12.51 -20.31
C HIS A 158 -14.34 -11.58 -21.41
N GLU A 159 -13.86 -10.38 -21.06
CA GLU A 159 -13.41 -9.38 -22.05
C GLU A 159 -12.05 -9.70 -22.66
N TYR A 160 -11.13 -10.21 -21.83
CA TYR A 160 -9.71 -10.30 -22.20
C TYR A 160 -9.13 -11.72 -22.15
N GLY A 161 -9.94 -12.73 -21.90
CA GLY A 161 -9.49 -14.11 -21.89
C GLY A 161 -8.59 -14.49 -20.71
N LEU A 162 -8.63 -13.72 -19.60
CA LEU A 162 -7.90 -14.06 -18.38
C LEU A 162 -8.35 -15.45 -17.89
N LYS A 163 -7.40 -16.30 -17.53
CA LYS A 163 -7.67 -17.63 -16.98
C LYS A 163 -7.55 -17.63 -15.46
N ARG A 164 -8.18 -18.63 -14.82
CA ARG A 164 -8.08 -18.83 -13.36
C ARG A 164 -6.62 -18.97 -12.90
N GLU A 165 -5.78 -19.60 -13.73
CA GLU A 165 -4.35 -19.78 -13.45
C GLU A 165 -3.61 -18.46 -13.27
N HIS A 166 -3.94 -17.42 -14.05
CA HIS A 166 -3.28 -16.11 -13.94
C HIS A 166 -3.51 -15.46 -12.56
N LEU A 167 -4.72 -15.62 -11.99
CA LEU A 167 -5.00 -15.20 -10.62
C LEU A 167 -4.11 -15.96 -9.62
N SER A 168 -3.98 -17.27 -9.79
CA SER A 168 -3.10 -18.10 -8.96
C SER A 168 -1.63 -17.76 -9.11
N MET A 169 -1.17 -17.38 -10.32
CA MET A 169 0.22 -16.93 -10.56
C MET A 169 0.58 -15.70 -9.73
N VAL A 170 -0.34 -14.74 -9.56
CA VAL A 170 -0.15 -13.59 -8.66
C VAL A 170 0.07 -14.07 -7.22
N ALA A 171 -0.79 -14.97 -6.72
CA ALA A 171 -0.66 -15.50 -5.36
C ALA A 171 0.67 -16.23 -5.16
N VAL A 172 1.07 -17.09 -6.10
CA VAL A 172 2.34 -17.83 -6.07
C VAL A 172 3.54 -16.89 -6.04
N LYS A 173 3.56 -15.88 -6.94
CA LYS A 173 4.60 -14.87 -7.00
C LYS A 173 4.75 -14.13 -5.67
N ASN A 174 3.65 -13.59 -5.14
CA ASN A 174 3.68 -12.78 -3.92
C ASN A 174 4.05 -13.62 -2.68
N HIS A 175 3.58 -14.87 -2.58
CA HIS A 175 4.03 -15.78 -1.53
C HIS A 175 5.53 -16.12 -1.65
N ARG A 176 6.06 -16.31 -2.86
CA ARG A 176 7.50 -16.52 -3.09
C ARG A 176 8.33 -15.31 -2.63
N ASN A 177 7.90 -14.10 -2.98
CA ASN A 177 8.58 -12.86 -2.60
C ASN A 177 8.58 -12.64 -1.08
N ALA A 178 7.53 -13.09 -0.38
CA ALA A 178 7.41 -12.93 1.06
C ALA A 178 8.31 -13.87 1.88
N VAL A 179 8.82 -14.99 1.32
CA VAL A 179 9.59 -15.99 2.07
C VAL A 179 10.75 -15.37 2.84
N ALA A 180 11.53 -14.52 2.19
CA ALA A 180 12.69 -13.85 2.75
C ALA A 180 12.35 -12.50 3.42
N ASN A 181 11.07 -12.07 3.46
CA ASN A 181 10.69 -10.82 4.10
C ASN A 181 10.39 -11.01 5.60
N PRO A 182 11.24 -10.55 6.54
CA PRO A 182 11.01 -10.72 7.98
C PRO A 182 9.76 -9.97 8.47
N LYS A 183 9.30 -8.98 7.73
CA LYS A 183 8.10 -8.18 8.06
C LYS A 183 6.79 -8.82 7.55
N ALA A 184 6.87 -9.90 6.75
CA ALA A 184 5.67 -10.53 6.20
C ALA A 184 4.95 -11.44 7.20
N GLN A 185 3.63 -11.47 7.10
CA GLN A 185 2.74 -12.36 7.87
C GLN A 185 2.92 -13.81 7.43
N PHE A 186 2.88 -14.07 6.13
CA PHE A 186 3.07 -15.39 5.55
C PHE A 186 4.43 -15.47 4.86
N ARG A 187 5.32 -16.29 5.41
CA ARG A 187 6.68 -16.50 4.92
C ARG A 187 6.88 -17.91 4.34
N LYS A 188 5.87 -18.39 3.62
CA LYS A 188 5.88 -19.72 3.02
C LYS A 188 5.50 -19.64 1.55
N ALA A 189 6.33 -20.19 0.67
CA ALA A 189 5.99 -20.36 -0.73
C ALA A 189 4.83 -21.35 -0.90
N ILE A 190 4.02 -21.15 -1.93
CA ILE A 190 2.94 -22.04 -2.34
C ILE A 190 3.14 -22.45 -3.80
N THR A 191 2.64 -23.63 -4.17
CA THR A 191 2.65 -24.11 -5.55
C THR A 191 1.44 -23.58 -6.31
N LEU A 192 1.51 -23.60 -7.64
CA LEU A 192 0.36 -23.26 -8.50
C LEU A 192 -0.84 -24.19 -8.22
N GLU A 193 -0.56 -25.48 -8.03
CA GLU A 193 -1.58 -26.47 -7.69
C GLU A 193 -2.28 -26.12 -6.37
N GLN A 194 -1.55 -25.75 -5.32
CA GLN A 194 -2.13 -25.30 -4.06
C GLN A 194 -2.98 -24.05 -4.25
N ALA A 195 -2.50 -23.07 -5.03
CA ALA A 195 -3.23 -21.84 -5.30
C ALA A 195 -4.50 -22.07 -6.13
N MET A 196 -4.50 -23.06 -7.03
CA MET A 196 -5.67 -23.45 -7.82
C MET A 196 -6.73 -24.16 -6.99
N ASN A 197 -6.34 -24.97 -6.02
CA ASN A 197 -7.22 -25.87 -5.26
C ASN A 197 -7.54 -25.33 -3.84
N GLY A 198 -7.54 -24.01 -3.65
CA GLY A 198 -7.93 -23.39 -2.37
C GLY A 198 -9.44 -23.48 -2.09
N THR A 199 -9.81 -23.28 -0.82
CA THR A 199 -11.23 -23.21 -0.42
C THR A 199 -11.93 -22.06 -1.16
N PRO A 200 -13.06 -22.31 -1.87
CA PRO A 200 -13.80 -21.27 -2.59
C PRO A 200 -14.28 -20.16 -1.66
N VAL A 201 -14.23 -18.90 -2.16
CA VAL A 201 -14.72 -17.70 -1.46
C VAL A 201 -15.83 -17.02 -2.24
N ALA A 202 -15.58 -16.61 -3.47
CA ALA A 202 -16.54 -16.03 -4.41
C ALA A 202 -16.01 -16.27 -5.82
N TYR A 203 -16.70 -17.07 -6.64
CA TYR A 203 -16.21 -17.42 -7.98
C TYR A 203 -15.77 -16.17 -8.78
N PRO A 204 -14.56 -16.14 -9.38
CA PRO A 204 -13.60 -17.24 -9.54
C PRO A 204 -12.60 -17.39 -8.38
N PHE A 205 -12.74 -16.68 -7.27
CA PHE A 205 -11.77 -16.64 -6.18
C PHE A 205 -11.88 -17.82 -5.22
N ASN A 206 -10.73 -18.23 -4.75
CA ASN A 206 -10.57 -19.05 -3.56
C ASN A 206 -9.75 -18.27 -2.50
N ILE A 207 -9.45 -18.88 -1.36
CA ILE A 207 -8.77 -18.22 -0.26
C ILE A 207 -7.37 -17.67 -0.64
N TRP A 208 -6.70 -18.26 -1.62
CA TRP A 208 -5.39 -17.80 -2.10
C TRP A 208 -5.46 -16.53 -2.93
N ASP A 209 -6.65 -16.12 -3.38
CA ASP A 209 -6.86 -14.85 -4.10
C ASP A 209 -7.09 -13.66 -3.17
N CYS A 210 -7.34 -13.91 -1.88
CA CYS A 210 -7.72 -12.90 -0.91
C CYS A 210 -6.55 -12.55 0.01
N SER A 211 -6.33 -11.27 0.30
CA SER A 211 -5.39 -10.85 1.36
C SER A 211 -5.92 -11.23 2.74
N PRO A 212 -5.04 -11.51 3.72
CA PRO A 212 -5.45 -11.80 5.10
C PRO A 212 -5.87 -10.52 5.84
N THR A 213 -6.69 -10.68 6.88
CA THR A 213 -6.82 -9.66 7.92
C THR A 213 -5.54 -9.61 8.75
N THR A 214 -5.06 -8.41 9.04
CA THR A 214 -3.71 -8.20 9.56
C THR A 214 -3.68 -7.03 10.54
N ASP A 215 -2.92 -7.18 11.61
CA ASP A 215 -2.53 -6.09 12.50
C ASP A 215 -1.18 -5.53 12.07
N GLY A 216 -0.97 -4.22 12.22
CA GLY A 216 0.33 -3.62 11.96
C GLY A 216 0.29 -2.11 11.82
N ALA A 217 1.48 -1.52 11.81
CA ALA A 217 1.71 -0.10 11.61
C ALA A 217 2.90 0.15 10.69
N ALA A 218 2.87 1.28 9.99
CA ALA A 218 4.00 1.78 9.21
C ALA A 218 4.06 3.31 9.34
N VAL A 219 5.27 3.85 9.40
CA VAL A 219 5.55 5.27 9.59
C VAL A 219 6.60 5.71 8.58
N VAL A 220 6.38 6.87 7.97
CA VAL A 220 7.29 7.49 6.99
C VAL A 220 7.48 8.95 7.39
N LEU A 221 8.72 9.40 7.46
CA LEU A 221 9.05 10.79 7.76
C LEU A 221 9.45 11.51 6.48
N LEU A 222 8.70 12.56 6.16
CA LEU A 222 8.94 13.42 5.01
C LEU A 222 9.55 14.75 5.45
N CYS A 223 10.42 15.29 4.60
CA CYS A 223 10.92 16.63 4.78
C CYS A 223 10.97 17.42 3.47
N ASN A 224 11.16 18.74 3.60
CA ASN A 224 11.58 19.58 2.50
C ASN A 224 12.88 19.03 1.91
N ALA A 225 12.90 18.79 0.60
CA ALA A 225 14.05 18.18 -0.09
C ALA A 225 15.38 18.93 0.12
N ARG A 226 15.32 20.25 0.35
CA ARG A 226 16.51 21.07 0.67
C ARG A 226 17.18 20.69 1.98
N LEU A 227 16.39 20.15 2.94
CA LEU A 227 16.87 19.74 4.25
C LEU A 227 17.27 18.27 4.32
N ALA A 228 16.94 17.47 3.29
CA ALA A 228 17.06 16.02 3.35
C ALA A 228 18.49 15.56 3.71
N ARG A 229 19.51 16.20 3.13
CA ARG A 229 20.92 15.86 3.35
C ARG A 229 21.43 16.17 4.77
N SER A 230 20.71 16.98 5.56
CA SER A 230 21.05 17.19 6.97
C SER A 230 20.53 16.09 7.90
N PHE A 231 19.68 15.19 7.39
CA PHE A 231 19.11 14.09 8.16
C PHE A 231 19.56 12.72 7.67
N THR A 232 19.91 12.59 6.39
CA THR A 232 20.31 11.30 5.82
C THR A 232 21.28 11.46 4.65
N SER A 233 22.27 10.57 4.60
CA SER A 233 23.21 10.49 3.48
C SER A 233 22.53 9.97 2.19
N ARG A 234 21.44 9.21 2.31
CA ARG A 234 20.72 8.55 1.21
C ARG A 234 19.23 8.88 1.22
N PRO A 235 18.82 10.13 0.91
CA PRO A 235 17.43 10.51 0.82
C PRO A 235 16.71 9.78 -0.33
N VAL A 236 15.40 9.56 -0.17
CA VAL A 236 14.55 9.09 -1.26
C VAL A 236 13.58 10.22 -1.62
N TYR A 237 13.64 10.71 -2.84
CA TYR A 237 12.82 11.84 -3.28
C TYR A 237 11.46 11.38 -3.80
N LEU A 238 10.39 12.06 -3.42
CA LEU A 238 9.09 11.95 -4.07
C LEU A 238 9.09 12.85 -5.31
N LYS A 239 9.25 12.25 -6.49
CA LYS A 239 9.32 12.98 -7.76
C LYS A 239 7.95 13.36 -8.28
N GLY A 240 6.95 12.56 -7.99
CA GLY A 240 5.58 12.83 -8.34
C GLY A 240 4.62 12.05 -7.46
N PHE A 241 3.47 12.64 -7.20
CA PHE A 241 2.40 11.99 -6.46
C PHE A 241 1.04 12.49 -6.93
N GLY A 242 0.10 11.59 -7.02
CA GLY A 242 -1.27 11.88 -7.44
C GLY A 242 -2.28 11.11 -6.60
N ALA A 243 -3.44 11.71 -6.42
CA ALA A 243 -4.58 11.06 -5.79
C ALA A 243 -5.86 11.40 -6.56
N ALA A 244 -6.77 10.44 -6.66
CA ALA A 244 -8.01 10.63 -7.39
C ALA A 244 -9.14 9.77 -6.82
N SER A 245 -10.36 10.15 -7.18
CA SER A 245 -11.58 9.41 -6.87
C SER A 245 -12.36 9.09 -8.14
N ASP A 246 -13.21 8.08 -8.04
CA ASP A 246 -14.20 7.66 -9.01
C ASP A 246 -15.48 7.27 -8.25
N TYR A 247 -16.52 6.86 -8.94
CA TYR A 247 -17.73 6.34 -8.30
C TYR A 247 -17.41 5.20 -7.35
N LEU A 248 -17.99 5.26 -6.15
CA LEU A 248 -17.77 4.21 -5.14
C LEU A 248 -18.44 2.91 -5.56
N ALA A 249 -19.72 2.98 -5.93
CA ALA A 249 -20.49 1.83 -6.39
C ALA A 249 -20.07 1.38 -7.80
N ILE A 250 -19.90 0.06 -8.01
CA ILE A 250 -19.44 -0.45 -9.31
C ILE A 250 -20.47 -0.27 -10.43
N HIS A 251 -21.77 -0.19 -10.10
CA HIS A 251 -22.81 -0.04 -11.10
C HIS A 251 -22.86 1.38 -11.73
N ASP A 252 -22.28 2.38 -11.07
CA ASP A 252 -22.20 3.75 -11.61
C ASP A 252 -20.97 3.95 -12.51
N ARG A 253 -20.03 2.98 -12.53
CA ARG A 253 -18.77 3.11 -13.27
C ARG A 253 -18.95 2.82 -14.75
N SER A 254 -18.23 3.56 -15.57
CA SER A 254 -18.18 3.31 -17.02
C SER A 254 -17.54 1.95 -17.38
N SER A 255 -16.70 1.40 -16.51
CA SER A 255 -16.07 0.09 -16.64
C SER A 255 -15.74 -0.46 -15.25
N ILE A 256 -15.87 -1.77 -15.07
CA ILE A 256 -15.42 -2.48 -13.88
C ILE A 256 -14.10 -3.26 -14.11
N THR A 257 -13.54 -3.19 -15.30
CA THR A 257 -12.23 -3.74 -15.67
C THR A 257 -11.14 -2.70 -15.72
N ARG A 258 -11.45 -1.46 -15.31
CA ARG A 258 -10.53 -0.30 -15.21
C ARG A 258 -10.76 0.43 -13.91
N LEU A 259 -9.69 0.77 -13.22
CA LEU A 259 -9.74 1.63 -12.05
C LEU A 259 -9.43 3.07 -12.46
N VAL A 260 -10.46 3.83 -12.82
CA VAL A 260 -10.34 5.21 -13.35
C VAL A 260 -9.61 6.12 -12.35
N ALA A 261 -9.84 5.95 -11.03
CA ALA A 261 -9.09 6.67 -10.01
C ALA A 261 -7.58 6.38 -10.09
N THR A 262 -7.18 5.12 -10.31
CA THR A 262 -5.78 4.74 -10.50
C THR A 262 -5.17 5.43 -11.72
N ARG A 263 -5.84 5.40 -12.86
CA ARG A 263 -5.36 6.06 -14.10
C ARG A 263 -5.15 7.55 -13.93
N LYS A 264 -6.09 8.24 -13.28
CA LYS A 264 -6.00 9.69 -13.01
C LYS A 264 -4.84 10.00 -12.03
N ALA A 265 -4.73 9.26 -10.93
CA ALA A 265 -3.67 9.44 -9.96
C ALA A 265 -2.28 9.15 -10.57
N ALA A 266 -2.16 8.08 -11.37
CA ALA A 266 -0.91 7.74 -12.08
C ALA A 266 -0.51 8.82 -13.10
N ALA A 267 -1.45 9.29 -13.92
CA ALA A 267 -1.20 10.33 -14.90
C ALA A 267 -0.65 11.61 -14.24
N GLU A 268 -1.22 12.03 -13.11
CA GLU A 268 -0.73 13.18 -12.36
C GLU A 268 0.66 12.92 -11.76
N ALA A 269 0.90 11.74 -11.17
CA ALA A 269 2.20 11.39 -10.61
C ALA A 269 3.30 11.36 -11.70
N TYR A 270 3.05 10.74 -12.85
CA TYR A 270 3.97 10.71 -13.99
C TYR A 270 4.25 12.11 -14.55
N ARG A 271 3.21 12.93 -14.70
CA ARG A 271 3.33 14.31 -15.17
C ARG A 271 4.23 15.16 -14.24
N GLN A 272 4.06 15.05 -12.93
CA GLN A 272 4.89 15.74 -11.95
C GLN A 272 6.34 15.25 -11.97
N ALA A 273 6.53 13.94 -12.07
CA ALA A 273 7.85 13.33 -12.08
C ALA A 273 8.63 13.59 -13.38
N GLY A 274 7.95 13.93 -14.48
CA GLY A 274 8.54 14.12 -15.80
C GLY A 274 9.06 12.82 -16.44
N ILE A 275 8.47 11.67 -16.05
CA ILE A 275 8.82 10.33 -16.58
C ILE A 275 7.56 9.57 -16.97
N GLY A 276 7.72 8.40 -17.61
CA GLY A 276 6.62 7.52 -18.00
C GLY A 276 6.68 6.14 -17.32
N PRO A 277 5.68 5.29 -17.60
CA PRO A 277 5.62 3.95 -17.02
C PRO A 277 6.83 3.07 -17.33
N ARG A 278 7.50 3.31 -18.45
CA ARG A 278 8.68 2.54 -18.91
C ARG A 278 9.97 2.86 -18.14
N ASP A 279 9.95 3.97 -17.37
CA ASP A 279 11.09 4.42 -16.57
C ASP A 279 11.05 3.85 -15.14
N ILE A 280 9.97 3.14 -14.77
CA ILE A 280 9.81 2.52 -13.46
C ILE A 280 10.59 1.21 -13.40
N ASP A 281 11.51 1.10 -12.44
CA ASP A 281 12.34 -0.09 -12.25
C ASP A 281 11.63 -1.18 -11.44
N PHE A 282 10.74 -0.80 -10.50
CA PHE A 282 9.91 -1.74 -9.73
C PHE A 282 8.70 -1.04 -9.10
N ALA A 283 7.71 -1.82 -8.66
CA ALA A 283 6.51 -1.27 -8.06
C ALA A 283 5.98 -2.11 -6.87
N GLU A 284 5.38 -1.42 -5.89
CA GLU A 284 4.50 -2.01 -4.87
C GLU A 284 3.07 -1.61 -5.20
N VAL A 285 2.25 -2.55 -5.65
CA VAL A 285 0.87 -2.30 -6.06
C VAL A 285 -0.14 -2.96 -5.13
N HIS A 286 -1.37 -2.48 -5.15
CA HIS A 286 -2.44 -2.92 -4.28
C HIS A 286 -3.04 -4.26 -4.76
N ASP A 287 -2.67 -5.35 -4.14
CA ASP A 287 -3.12 -6.71 -4.42
C ASP A 287 -4.01 -7.29 -3.30
N CYS A 288 -4.97 -6.49 -2.80
CA CYS A 288 -5.92 -6.98 -1.80
C CYS A 288 -6.69 -8.23 -2.27
N PHE A 289 -6.88 -8.34 -3.58
CA PHE A 289 -7.25 -9.55 -4.32
C PHE A 289 -6.32 -9.69 -5.53
N THR A 290 -6.11 -10.92 -5.99
CA THR A 290 -5.20 -11.18 -7.11
C THR A 290 -5.54 -10.42 -8.38
N ILE A 291 -6.83 -10.22 -8.68
CA ILE A 291 -7.28 -9.41 -9.82
C ILE A 291 -6.86 -7.93 -9.70
N ALA A 292 -6.79 -7.38 -8.48
CA ALA A 292 -6.44 -5.98 -8.30
C ALA A 292 -5.00 -5.68 -8.77
N GLU A 293 -4.07 -6.61 -8.59
CA GLU A 293 -2.71 -6.50 -9.15
C GLU A 293 -2.74 -6.54 -10.68
N ILE A 294 -3.55 -7.42 -11.28
CA ILE A 294 -3.70 -7.53 -12.74
C ILE A 294 -4.28 -6.24 -13.33
N LEU A 295 -5.33 -5.68 -12.71
CA LEU A 295 -5.90 -4.39 -13.12
C LEU A 295 -4.86 -3.26 -13.01
N ALA A 296 -4.07 -3.25 -11.94
CA ALA A 296 -3.04 -2.24 -11.72
C ALA A 296 -2.00 -2.20 -12.84
N TYR A 297 -1.61 -3.34 -13.43
CA TYR A 297 -0.63 -3.37 -14.52
C TYR A 297 -1.08 -2.54 -15.73
N GLY A 298 -2.34 -2.69 -16.15
CA GLY A 298 -2.89 -1.89 -17.25
C GLY A 298 -3.13 -0.43 -16.87
N ASP A 299 -3.70 -0.20 -15.67
CA ASP A 299 -4.10 1.13 -15.24
C ASP A 299 -2.92 2.04 -14.87
N LEU A 300 -1.77 1.46 -14.50
CA LEU A 300 -0.50 2.16 -14.29
C LEU A 300 0.32 2.31 -15.58
N GLY A 301 -0.14 1.72 -16.70
CA GLY A 301 0.51 1.83 -18.00
C GLY A 301 1.70 0.88 -18.19
N PHE A 302 1.85 -0.17 -17.37
CA PHE A 302 2.91 -1.17 -17.51
C PHE A 302 2.69 -2.09 -18.72
N CYS A 303 1.46 -2.20 -19.20
CA CYS A 303 1.09 -2.89 -20.44
C CYS A 303 -0.14 -2.22 -21.08
N GLU A 304 -0.45 -2.63 -22.30
CA GLU A 304 -1.71 -2.28 -22.95
C GLU A 304 -2.89 -2.92 -22.23
N GLU A 305 -4.04 -2.32 -22.37
CA GLU A 305 -5.29 -2.80 -21.79
C GLU A 305 -5.61 -4.22 -22.23
N GLY A 306 -6.03 -5.05 -21.28
CA GLY A 306 -6.31 -6.47 -21.53
C GLY A 306 -5.08 -7.37 -21.66
N ARG A 307 -3.86 -6.80 -21.63
CA ARG A 307 -2.61 -7.55 -21.82
C ARG A 307 -1.87 -7.90 -20.52
N ALA A 308 -2.46 -7.59 -19.37
CA ALA A 308 -1.81 -7.71 -18.07
C ALA A 308 -1.36 -9.15 -17.71
N HIS A 309 -2.12 -10.17 -18.13
CA HIS A 309 -1.79 -11.57 -17.88
C HIS A 309 -0.50 -12.05 -18.58
N TYR A 310 -0.15 -11.46 -19.71
CA TYR A 310 1.11 -11.79 -20.40
C TYR A 310 2.35 -11.38 -19.56
N LEU A 311 2.27 -10.31 -18.77
CA LEU A 311 3.37 -9.94 -17.89
C LEU A 311 3.67 -11.01 -16.82
N LEU A 312 2.63 -11.77 -16.43
CA LEU A 312 2.77 -12.91 -15.51
C LEU A 312 3.34 -14.13 -16.22
N GLU A 313 2.80 -14.47 -17.41
CA GLU A 313 3.25 -15.62 -18.21
C GLU A 313 4.72 -15.49 -18.62
N GLU A 314 5.14 -14.30 -19.02
CA GLU A 314 6.51 -13.98 -19.42
C GLU A 314 7.47 -13.75 -18.24
N GLY A 315 6.97 -13.80 -17.00
CA GLY A 315 7.77 -13.57 -15.79
C GLY A 315 8.27 -12.14 -15.60
N VAL A 316 7.73 -11.17 -16.34
CA VAL A 316 8.15 -9.75 -16.29
C VAL A 316 8.07 -9.17 -14.90
N THR A 317 7.05 -9.55 -14.12
CA THR A 317 6.77 -9.04 -12.78
C THR A 317 7.37 -9.86 -11.63
N GLN A 318 8.17 -10.88 -11.95
CA GLN A 318 8.93 -11.65 -10.94
C GLN A 318 10.02 -10.77 -10.32
N LEU A 319 10.55 -11.17 -9.15
CA LEU A 319 11.58 -10.41 -8.44
C LEU A 319 12.86 -10.18 -9.28
N ASP A 320 13.18 -11.14 -10.14
CA ASP A 320 14.28 -11.13 -11.09
C ASP A 320 13.86 -10.75 -12.52
N GLY A 321 12.60 -10.35 -12.70
CA GLY A 321 12.03 -9.91 -13.96
C GLY A 321 12.41 -8.47 -14.33
N LYS A 322 11.94 -8.04 -15.50
CA LYS A 322 12.22 -6.68 -16.02
C LYS A 322 11.55 -5.57 -15.20
N LEU A 323 10.40 -5.83 -14.62
CA LEU A 323 9.63 -4.91 -13.77
C LEU A 323 9.15 -5.67 -12.53
N PRO A 324 9.98 -5.87 -11.50
CA PRO A 324 9.56 -6.52 -10.27
C PRO A 324 8.34 -5.83 -9.64
N VAL A 325 7.31 -6.61 -9.32
CA VAL A 325 6.12 -6.09 -8.64
C VAL A 325 5.89 -6.85 -7.35
N ASN A 326 5.61 -6.08 -6.29
CA ASN A 326 5.35 -6.60 -4.94
C ASN A 326 6.53 -7.44 -4.40
N ALA A 327 7.74 -6.89 -4.46
CA ALA A 327 8.94 -7.48 -3.88
C ALA A 327 8.80 -7.75 -2.37
N SER A 328 7.93 -6.98 -1.71
CA SER A 328 7.58 -7.17 -0.29
C SER A 328 6.81 -8.48 -0.01
N GLY A 329 6.19 -9.06 -1.04
CA GLY A 329 5.20 -10.13 -0.95
C GLY A 329 3.76 -9.62 -1.11
N GLY A 330 3.60 -8.33 -1.40
CA GLY A 330 2.29 -7.68 -1.57
C GLY A 330 1.40 -7.77 -0.34
N LEU A 331 0.18 -7.29 -0.46
CA LEU A 331 -0.84 -7.41 0.59
C LEU A 331 -1.21 -8.89 0.80
N LYS A 332 -1.12 -9.67 -0.27
CA LYS A 332 -1.49 -11.09 -0.30
C LYS A 332 -0.67 -11.92 0.68
N ALA A 333 0.63 -11.69 0.77
CA ALA A 333 1.50 -12.51 1.62
C ALA A 333 2.20 -11.70 2.73
N LYS A 334 2.60 -10.45 2.46
CA LYS A 334 3.13 -9.56 3.52
C LYS A 334 2.06 -9.27 4.57
N GLY A 335 0.81 -9.10 4.15
CA GLY A 335 -0.31 -8.75 5.00
C GLY A 335 -0.93 -7.40 4.65
N HIS A 336 -2.17 -7.18 5.10
CA HIS A 336 -2.96 -6.00 4.75
C HIS A 336 -3.58 -5.33 5.99
N PRO A 337 -2.76 -4.72 6.88
CA PRO A 337 -3.30 -3.80 7.88
C PRO A 337 -3.73 -2.54 7.13
N ILE A 338 -5.05 -2.38 6.96
CA ILE A 338 -5.67 -1.49 5.97
C ILE A 338 -5.09 -0.07 6.04
N GLY A 339 -5.14 0.55 7.21
CA GLY A 339 -4.63 1.91 7.42
C GLY A 339 -3.11 2.05 7.21
N ALA A 340 -2.34 0.98 7.42
CA ALA A 340 -0.88 1.00 7.32
C ALA A 340 -0.36 0.68 5.91
N THR A 341 -1.19 0.13 5.02
CA THR A 341 -0.74 -0.46 3.76
C THR A 341 0.03 0.53 2.87
N GLY A 342 -0.50 1.74 2.65
CA GLY A 342 0.15 2.73 1.77
C GLY A 342 1.51 3.19 2.31
N CYS A 343 1.62 3.45 3.61
CA CYS A 343 2.91 3.75 4.26
C CYS A 343 3.85 2.55 4.26
N GLY A 344 3.32 1.32 4.38
CA GLY A 344 4.11 0.09 4.31
C GLY A 344 4.66 -0.22 2.91
N MET A 345 3.99 0.24 1.85
CA MET A 345 4.54 0.23 0.48
C MET A 345 5.69 1.23 0.36
N ALA A 346 5.51 2.43 0.89
CA ALA A 346 6.56 3.45 0.92
C ALA A 346 7.80 3.00 1.74
N TYR A 347 7.59 2.30 2.86
CA TYR A 347 8.66 1.68 3.65
C TYR A 347 9.47 0.69 2.81
N GLU A 348 8.83 -0.23 2.11
CA GLU A 348 9.54 -1.21 1.26
C GLU A 348 10.35 -0.50 0.18
N ILE A 349 9.74 0.47 -0.52
CA ILE A 349 10.41 1.24 -1.57
C ILE A 349 11.61 2.03 -0.99
N PHE A 350 11.45 2.66 0.17
CA PHE A 350 12.53 3.38 0.85
C PHE A 350 13.72 2.46 1.12
N ARG A 351 13.47 1.26 1.66
CA ARG A 351 14.53 0.26 1.94
C ARG A 351 15.20 -0.25 0.64
N GLN A 352 14.41 -0.53 -0.39
CA GLN A 352 14.93 -1.02 -1.68
C GLN A 352 15.81 0.01 -2.40
N LEU A 353 15.36 1.27 -2.49
CA LEU A 353 16.12 2.34 -3.16
C LEU A 353 17.40 2.70 -2.41
N ARG A 354 17.46 2.46 -1.12
CA ARG A 354 18.67 2.67 -0.29
C ARG A 354 19.64 1.49 -0.29
N GLY A 355 19.29 0.37 -0.95
CA GLY A 355 20.08 -0.85 -0.90
C GLY A 355 20.03 -1.56 0.46
N GLU A 356 18.95 -1.38 1.21
CA GLU A 356 18.76 -1.84 2.59
C GLU A 356 17.65 -2.88 2.71
N ALA A 357 17.36 -3.65 1.66
CA ALA A 357 16.44 -4.78 1.80
C ALA A 357 16.92 -5.70 2.93
N ALA A 358 15.97 -6.17 3.75
CA ALA A 358 16.30 -6.95 4.96
C ALA A 358 17.13 -8.21 4.67
N GLU A 359 16.94 -8.80 3.47
CA GLU A 359 17.69 -9.95 2.99
C GLU A 359 18.27 -9.63 1.60
N PRO A 360 19.55 -9.92 1.34
CA PRO A 360 20.19 -9.62 0.06
C PRO A 360 19.49 -10.25 -1.16
N SER A 361 18.85 -11.40 -0.99
CA SER A 361 18.08 -12.10 -2.03
C SER A 361 16.84 -11.33 -2.50
N ARG A 362 16.36 -10.36 -1.72
CA ARG A 362 15.22 -9.52 -2.05
C ARG A 362 15.61 -8.17 -2.66
N GLN A 363 16.90 -7.83 -2.63
CA GLN A 363 17.38 -6.54 -3.10
C GLN A 363 17.21 -6.39 -4.60
N ILE A 364 16.43 -5.41 -5.02
CA ILE A 364 16.32 -4.99 -6.42
C ILE A 364 17.56 -4.15 -6.74
N LYS A 365 18.36 -4.64 -7.69
CA LYS A 365 19.65 -4.02 -8.03
C LYS A 365 19.46 -2.85 -8.99
N ASN A 366 20.27 -1.81 -8.80
CA ASN A 366 20.38 -0.65 -9.70
C ASN A 366 19.09 0.14 -9.91
N ALA A 367 18.06 -0.06 -9.06
CA ALA A 367 16.82 0.69 -9.15
C ALA A 367 17.05 2.17 -8.90
N ARG A 368 16.48 3.02 -9.75
CA ARG A 368 16.48 4.47 -9.64
C ARG A 368 15.10 5.02 -9.37
N PHE A 369 14.09 4.51 -10.06
CA PHE A 369 12.69 4.92 -9.92
C PHE A 369 11.82 3.76 -9.46
N ALA A 370 10.96 4.05 -8.50
CA ALA A 370 9.98 3.09 -8.03
C ALA A 370 8.59 3.73 -7.97
N LEU A 371 7.55 2.89 -7.97
CA LEU A 371 6.17 3.33 -7.87
C LEU A 371 5.45 2.60 -6.75
N SER A 372 4.66 3.32 -5.93
CA SER A 372 3.63 2.69 -5.10
C SER A 372 2.23 3.08 -5.54
N HIS A 373 1.29 2.13 -5.45
CA HIS A 373 -0.10 2.29 -5.82
C HIS A 373 -1.00 1.72 -4.73
N ASN A 374 -1.77 2.58 -4.06
CA ASN A 374 -2.66 2.20 -2.98
C ASN A 374 -4.11 2.55 -3.33
N VAL A 375 -5.02 1.58 -3.17
CA VAL A 375 -6.42 1.66 -3.59
C VAL A 375 -7.35 1.57 -2.39
N GLY A 376 -8.42 2.37 -2.39
CA GLY A 376 -9.48 2.34 -1.39
C GLY A 376 -10.75 1.65 -1.89
N GLY A 377 -11.32 0.81 -1.04
CA GLY A 377 -12.54 0.08 -1.35
C GLY A 377 -12.41 -0.81 -2.58
N SER A 378 -13.37 -0.73 -3.47
CA SER A 378 -13.37 -1.45 -4.74
C SER A 378 -12.70 -0.68 -5.89
N GLY A 379 -11.84 0.30 -5.60
CA GLY A 379 -11.22 1.17 -6.61
C GLY A 379 -11.86 2.54 -6.73
N GLY A 380 -12.72 2.92 -5.78
CA GLY A 380 -13.34 4.26 -5.73
C GLY A 380 -12.34 5.37 -5.44
N THR A 381 -11.20 5.06 -4.84
CA THR A 381 -10.12 6.01 -4.60
C THR A 381 -8.76 5.37 -4.85
N ALA A 382 -7.77 6.15 -5.27
CA ALA A 382 -6.39 5.69 -5.44
C ALA A 382 -5.39 6.80 -5.15
N ALA A 383 -4.22 6.42 -4.62
CA ALA A 383 -3.04 7.26 -4.50
C ALA A 383 -1.84 6.56 -5.16
N VAL A 384 -1.08 7.31 -5.96
CA VAL A 384 0.09 6.83 -6.69
C VAL A 384 1.27 7.76 -6.39
N PHE A 385 2.43 7.16 -6.11
CA PHE A 385 3.66 7.90 -5.81
C PHE A 385 4.81 7.38 -6.66
N ILE A 386 5.65 8.28 -7.13
CA ILE A 386 6.89 7.98 -7.84
C ILE A 386 8.06 8.44 -6.98
N TYR A 387 8.93 7.50 -6.70
CA TYR A 387 10.10 7.67 -5.85
C TYR A 387 11.36 7.64 -6.69
N GLN A 388 12.34 8.44 -6.30
CA GLN A 388 13.66 8.44 -6.92
C GLN A 388 14.73 8.26 -5.83
N ARG A 389 15.70 7.38 -6.09
CA ARG A 389 16.92 7.26 -5.30
C ARG A 389 17.67 8.59 -5.32
N GLY A 390 18.06 9.08 -4.15
CA GLY A 390 19.00 10.19 -4.06
C GLY A 390 20.38 9.72 -4.47
N ASP A 391 20.87 10.25 -5.57
CA ASP A 391 22.26 10.01 -5.99
C ASP A 391 23.22 10.61 -4.95
N GLU A 392 24.37 9.97 -4.77
CA GLU A 392 25.44 10.41 -3.86
C GLU A 392 26.03 11.78 -4.23
#